data_6f52fb494fafb21cc3677464e09927a6
#
_entry.id   6f52fb494fafb21cc3677464e09927a6
#
_cell.length_a   1.000
_cell.length_b   1.000
_cell.length_c   1.000
_cell.angle_alpha   90.00
_cell.angle_beta   90.00
_cell.angle_gamma   90.00
#
_symmetry.space_group_name_H-M   'P 1'
#
loop_
_entity.id
_entity.type
_entity.pdbx_description
1 polymer ?
#
loop_
_entity_poly.entity_id
_entity_poly.type
_entity_poly.pdbx_seq_one_letter_code
_entity_poly.pdbx_strand_id
1 'polypeptide(L)'
;MEQEYTIDNSYLSPEAQKRKKDLEENPASRTNHMEYMDGMEVLDSDIKDKVRAAMQSYDYNAYTDADVRTALANAKQGHCGIEDFKALLSPAALPHLEEMAALAQKERLAHFGDCVYIFTPLYIANYCENYCVYCGFNCYNHIHRKKLTEAEMEAEMKVIADSGIEEILMLTGESRAVSDVKYIGEACKLARKYFRNIGLEIYPVNTDEYHYLHECGADYITVFQETYNPDKYETLHLMGHKRVWPYRFDAQERALRGGMRGVGFSALLGLDDYHTDALATALHVYYLQRKYPHAEMSISCPRLRPIINNDKINPKDVHENVLCQILCAYRLFLPFVAITVSSREEARFRDGIIRIAATKISAGVSTGIGDHKEKYEAHEVTKIDSIQKSVNNSAQTDDGLACANNGSPADAARACVNDGSQADAAHACVNDGSQVDAADAGDEQFEIADNRSFEEIYDAIRAQGMQPVLNDYLYTEEYHN
;
A
#
# COMPACT_ATOMS: atom_id res chain seq x y z
N MET A 1 6.68 -17.97 -29.61
CA MET A 1 7.01 -16.64 -30.17
C MET A 1 6.56 -15.65 -29.12
N GLU A 2 7.51 -15.09 -28.39
CA GLU A 2 7.23 -14.01 -27.46
C GLU A 2 6.77 -12.80 -28.31
N GLN A 3 5.55 -12.34 -28.12
CA GLN A 3 5.10 -11.08 -28.67
C GLN A 3 5.95 -9.98 -28.00
N GLU A 4 6.83 -9.35 -28.77
CA GLU A 4 7.48 -8.11 -28.35
C GLU A 4 6.40 -7.04 -28.23
N TYR A 5 6.00 -6.75 -27.02
CA TYR A 5 5.20 -5.57 -26.71
C TYR A 5 6.04 -4.33 -26.99
N THR A 6 5.74 -3.65 -28.08
CA THR A 6 6.31 -2.33 -28.37
C THR A 6 5.55 -1.29 -27.56
N ILE A 7 6.22 -0.68 -26.58
CA ILE A 7 5.69 0.48 -25.86
C ILE A 7 5.39 1.58 -26.89
N ASP A 8 4.13 1.97 -27.01
CA ASP A 8 3.76 3.07 -27.90
C ASP A 8 4.25 4.40 -27.32
N ASN A 9 5.17 5.05 -27.99
CA ASN A 9 5.68 6.38 -27.66
C ASN A 9 5.26 7.43 -28.72
N SER A 10 4.34 7.12 -29.60
CA SER A 10 3.96 7.97 -30.74
C SER A 10 3.36 9.32 -30.31
N TYR A 11 2.79 9.39 -29.11
CA TYR A 11 2.24 10.62 -28.53
C TYR A 11 3.29 11.58 -27.98
N LEU A 12 4.54 11.13 -27.80
CA LEU A 12 5.63 11.99 -27.33
C LEU A 12 6.25 12.77 -28.48
N SER A 13 6.65 14.02 -28.21
CA SER A 13 7.48 14.77 -29.17
C SER A 13 8.80 14.05 -29.46
N PRO A 14 9.45 14.29 -30.63
CA PRO A 14 10.76 13.69 -30.91
C PRO A 14 11.81 13.98 -29.85
N GLU A 15 11.79 15.18 -29.26
CA GLU A 15 12.70 15.57 -28.16
C GLU A 15 12.40 14.78 -26.88
N ALA A 16 11.13 14.57 -26.54
CA ALA A 16 10.72 13.80 -25.37
C ALA A 16 11.08 12.31 -25.54
N GLN A 17 10.87 11.74 -26.74
CA GLN A 17 11.28 10.37 -27.06
C GLN A 17 12.79 10.19 -26.92
N LYS A 18 13.56 11.14 -27.48
CA LYS A 18 15.03 11.12 -27.37
C LYS A 18 15.49 11.20 -25.91
N ARG A 19 14.90 12.11 -25.11
CA ARG A 19 15.26 12.25 -23.70
C ARG A 19 14.89 11.01 -22.90
N LYS A 20 13.69 10.43 -23.12
CA LYS A 20 13.26 9.19 -22.48
C LYS A 20 14.27 8.08 -22.75
N LYS A 21 14.62 7.87 -24.02
CA LYS A 21 15.60 6.87 -24.42
C LYS A 21 16.98 7.12 -23.80
N ASP A 22 17.45 8.37 -23.78
CA ASP A 22 18.73 8.72 -23.17
C ASP A 22 18.73 8.42 -21.65
N LEU A 23 17.63 8.72 -20.95
CA LEU A 23 17.48 8.37 -19.53
C LEU A 23 17.47 6.86 -19.28
N GLU A 24 16.92 6.06 -20.19
CA GLU A 24 16.86 4.60 -20.09
C GLU A 24 18.24 3.95 -20.35
N GLU A 25 18.91 4.38 -21.41
CA GLU A 25 20.11 3.73 -21.95
C GLU A 25 21.44 4.31 -21.40
N ASN A 26 21.44 5.57 -20.94
CA ASN A 26 22.65 6.28 -20.53
C ASN A 26 22.58 6.76 -19.06
N PRO A 27 23.10 5.99 -18.10
CA PRO A 27 23.13 6.42 -16.70
C PRO A 27 23.79 7.78 -16.45
N ALA A 28 24.75 8.17 -17.29
CA ALA A 28 25.44 9.46 -17.15
C ALA A 28 24.55 10.68 -17.50
N SER A 29 23.42 10.46 -18.16
CA SER A 29 22.42 11.53 -18.42
C SER A 29 21.52 11.84 -17.22
N ARG A 30 21.58 11.01 -16.17
CA ARG A 30 20.75 11.11 -14.99
C ARG A 30 21.49 11.91 -13.90
N THR A 31 20.72 12.61 -13.05
CA THR A 31 21.28 13.27 -11.87
C THR A 31 21.76 12.24 -10.86
N ASN A 32 22.70 12.63 -9.98
CA ASN A 32 23.10 11.75 -8.89
C ASN A 32 21.98 11.57 -7.88
N HIS A 33 21.47 10.36 -7.75
CA HIS A 33 20.34 10.02 -6.88
C HIS A 33 20.68 10.07 -5.37
N MET A 34 21.96 10.16 -5.02
CA MET A 34 22.41 10.28 -3.62
C MET A 34 22.63 11.72 -3.18
N GLU A 35 22.54 12.69 -4.10
CA GLU A 35 22.70 14.11 -3.83
C GLU A 35 21.37 14.81 -3.65
N TYR A 36 21.27 15.63 -2.59
CA TYR A 36 20.10 16.46 -2.35
C TYR A 36 20.01 17.57 -3.39
N MET A 37 18.78 17.84 -3.84
CA MET A 37 18.52 19.00 -4.71
C MET A 37 18.39 20.29 -3.88
N ASP A 38 18.52 21.43 -4.54
CA ASP A 38 18.35 22.74 -3.91
C ASP A 38 16.98 22.84 -3.17
N GLY A 39 17.02 23.29 -1.93
CA GLY A 39 15.84 23.44 -1.09
C GLY A 39 15.41 22.16 -0.36
N MET A 40 16.05 21.03 -0.58
CA MET A 40 15.80 19.80 0.20
C MET A 40 16.49 19.86 1.55
N GLU A 41 15.74 19.63 2.63
CA GLU A 41 16.25 19.57 4.00
C GLU A 41 17.06 18.27 4.23
N VAL A 42 18.26 18.44 4.77
CA VAL A 42 19.15 17.34 5.19
C VAL A 42 19.00 17.11 6.68
N LEU A 43 18.68 15.90 7.10
CA LEU A 43 18.58 15.55 8.53
C LEU A 43 19.90 14.99 9.07
N ASP A 44 20.23 15.41 10.30
CA ASP A 44 21.24 14.72 11.11
C ASP A 44 20.59 13.49 11.78
N SER A 45 20.73 12.33 11.10
CA SER A 45 20.16 11.05 11.53
C SER A 45 21.04 9.90 11.06
N ASP A 46 21.36 8.97 11.96
CA ASP A 46 22.17 7.78 11.69
C ASP A 46 21.35 6.55 11.30
N ILE A 47 20.00 6.69 11.23
CA ILE A 47 19.08 5.56 10.96
C ILE A 47 19.36 4.96 9.59
N LYS A 48 19.54 5.81 8.59
CA LYS A 48 19.85 5.41 7.22
C LYS A 48 21.11 4.53 7.13
N ASP A 49 22.15 4.93 7.83
CA ASP A 49 23.41 4.18 7.83
C ASP A 49 23.29 2.85 8.58
N LYS A 50 22.54 2.81 9.69
CA LYS A 50 22.24 1.58 10.43
C LYS A 50 21.45 0.58 9.57
N VAL A 51 20.43 1.05 8.86
CA VAL A 51 19.61 0.20 7.98
C VAL A 51 20.46 -0.34 6.83
N ARG A 52 21.26 0.51 6.17
CA ARG A 52 22.14 0.08 5.08
C ARG A 52 23.20 -0.93 5.54
N ALA A 53 23.82 -0.71 6.69
CA ALA A 53 24.80 -1.65 7.26
C ALA A 53 24.16 -3.02 7.56
N ALA A 54 22.92 -3.03 8.09
CA ALA A 54 22.19 -4.27 8.34
C ALA A 54 21.87 -5.02 7.04
N MET A 55 21.43 -4.32 5.99
CA MET A 55 21.20 -4.92 4.67
C MET A 55 22.46 -5.55 4.09
N GLN A 56 23.58 -4.83 4.13
CA GLN A 56 24.86 -5.30 3.59
C GLN A 56 25.41 -6.55 4.30
N SER A 57 25.08 -6.71 5.58
CA SER A 57 25.49 -7.85 6.40
C SER A 57 24.50 -9.03 6.39
N TYR A 58 23.38 -8.91 5.72
CA TYR A 58 22.31 -9.91 5.73
C TYR A 58 22.48 -10.93 4.61
N ASP A 59 23.06 -12.08 4.96
CA ASP A 59 23.03 -13.26 4.10
C ASP A 59 21.88 -14.18 4.54
N TYR A 60 20.70 -14.01 3.92
CA TYR A 60 19.51 -14.80 4.26
C TYR A 60 19.65 -16.30 3.95
N ASN A 61 20.60 -16.70 3.10
CA ASN A 61 20.86 -18.11 2.79
C ASN A 61 21.73 -18.80 3.86
N ALA A 62 22.36 -18.03 4.74
CA ALA A 62 23.17 -18.58 5.81
C ALA A 62 22.33 -19.12 6.99
N TYR A 63 21.06 -18.73 7.11
CA TYR A 63 20.18 -19.17 8.19
C TYR A 63 19.72 -20.62 8.00
N THR A 64 19.69 -21.35 9.10
CA THR A 64 19.33 -22.77 9.16
C THR A 64 17.99 -23.02 9.86
N ASP A 65 17.44 -24.23 9.76
CA ASP A 65 16.28 -24.68 10.52
C ASP A 65 16.46 -24.49 12.05
N ALA A 66 17.67 -24.68 12.55
CA ALA A 66 17.97 -24.48 13.98
C ALA A 66 17.88 -23.01 14.40
N ASP A 67 18.31 -22.07 13.54
CA ASP A 67 18.18 -20.63 13.78
C ASP A 67 16.72 -20.22 13.81
N VAL A 68 15.92 -20.72 12.86
CA VAL A 68 14.47 -20.47 12.81
C VAL A 68 13.77 -21.00 14.07
N ARG A 69 14.07 -22.23 14.51
CA ARG A 69 13.51 -22.79 15.73
C ARG A 69 13.87 -21.97 16.98
N THR A 70 15.08 -21.44 17.01
CA THR A 70 15.50 -20.53 18.09
C THR A 70 14.69 -19.24 18.07
N ALA A 71 14.54 -18.63 16.88
CA ALA A 71 13.74 -17.43 16.71
C ALA A 71 12.27 -17.63 17.11
N LEU A 72 11.67 -18.77 16.72
CA LEU A 72 10.29 -19.12 17.11
C LEU A 72 10.17 -19.36 18.62
N ALA A 73 11.17 -19.97 19.26
CA ALA A 73 11.19 -20.16 20.70
C ALA A 73 11.29 -18.81 21.45
N ASN A 74 12.08 -17.87 20.95
CA ASN A 74 12.17 -16.51 21.47
C ASN A 74 10.85 -15.74 21.27
N ALA A 75 10.26 -15.82 20.09
CA ALA A 75 8.96 -15.20 19.78
C ALA A 75 7.83 -15.70 20.69
N LYS A 76 7.79 -17.00 21.01
CA LYS A 76 6.84 -17.59 22.00
C LYS A 76 6.92 -16.94 23.39
N GLN A 77 8.09 -16.40 23.74
CA GLN A 77 8.35 -15.74 25.01
C GLN A 77 8.14 -14.21 24.95
N GLY A 78 7.71 -13.68 23.80
CA GLY A 78 7.58 -12.25 23.55
C GLY A 78 8.92 -11.53 23.31
N HIS A 79 9.95 -12.27 22.92
CA HIS A 79 11.29 -11.75 22.66
C HIS A 79 11.70 -12.09 21.23
N CYS A 80 11.41 -11.21 20.28
CA CYS A 80 11.89 -11.33 18.91
C CYS A 80 12.89 -10.20 18.63
N GLY A 81 14.18 -10.54 18.63
CA GLY A 81 15.26 -9.61 18.34
C GLY A 81 15.53 -9.46 16.85
N ILE A 82 16.49 -8.60 16.49
CA ILE A 82 16.86 -8.37 15.07
C ILE A 82 17.35 -9.66 14.41
N GLU A 83 18.15 -10.47 15.10
CA GLU A 83 18.67 -11.74 14.54
C GLU A 83 17.56 -12.79 14.41
N ASP A 84 16.62 -12.86 15.35
CA ASP A 84 15.44 -13.70 15.22
C ASP A 84 14.60 -13.29 14.01
N PHE A 85 14.39 -11.98 13.83
CA PHE A 85 13.65 -11.44 12.69
C PHE A 85 14.32 -11.78 11.35
N LYS A 86 15.65 -11.66 11.25
CA LYS A 86 16.42 -12.07 10.07
C LYS A 86 16.24 -13.55 9.75
N ALA A 87 16.27 -14.40 10.76
CA ALA A 87 16.01 -15.84 10.60
C ALA A 87 14.58 -16.10 10.11
N LEU A 88 13.57 -15.40 10.64
CA LEU A 88 12.16 -15.54 10.24
C LEU A 88 11.87 -15.03 8.83
N LEU A 89 12.69 -14.11 8.29
CA LEU A 89 12.61 -13.66 6.90
C LEU A 89 13.36 -14.57 5.93
N SER A 90 14.21 -15.46 6.42
CA SER A 90 15.04 -16.33 5.56
C SER A 90 14.20 -17.42 4.87
N PRO A 91 14.68 -17.99 3.76
CA PRO A 91 14.03 -19.14 3.12
C PRO A 91 13.87 -20.36 4.05
N ALA A 92 14.75 -20.51 5.04
CA ALA A 92 14.68 -21.60 6.03
C ALA A 92 13.41 -21.54 6.91
N ALA A 93 12.76 -20.36 7.02
CA ALA A 93 11.55 -20.17 7.81
C ALA A 93 10.27 -20.59 7.07
N LEU A 94 10.28 -20.69 5.74
CA LEU A 94 9.08 -21.02 4.97
C LEU A 94 8.41 -22.35 5.37
N PRO A 95 9.14 -23.43 5.69
CA PRO A 95 8.55 -24.66 6.22
C PRO A 95 7.87 -24.49 7.59
N HIS A 96 8.14 -23.42 8.31
CA HIS A 96 7.56 -23.09 9.63
C HIS A 96 6.43 -22.06 9.55
N LEU A 97 5.91 -21.75 8.37
CA LEU A 97 4.93 -20.68 8.15
C LEU A 97 3.67 -20.85 9.00
N GLU A 98 3.17 -22.05 9.18
CA GLU A 98 2.00 -22.33 10.03
C GLU A 98 2.27 -21.94 11.51
N GLU A 99 3.44 -22.28 12.03
CA GLU A 99 3.83 -21.92 13.39
C GLU A 99 4.04 -20.41 13.52
N MET A 100 4.67 -19.78 12.54
CA MET A 100 4.80 -18.32 12.47
C MET A 100 3.42 -17.63 12.47
N ALA A 101 2.48 -18.13 11.66
CA ALA A 101 1.12 -17.58 11.58
C ALA A 101 0.36 -17.71 12.90
N ALA A 102 0.46 -18.86 13.58
CA ALA A 102 -0.16 -19.05 14.88
C ALA A 102 0.40 -18.11 15.96
N LEU A 103 1.72 -17.88 15.96
CA LEU A 103 2.36 -16.94 16.87
C LEU A 103 2.01 -15.49 16.52
N ALA A 104 2.03 -15.13 15.24
CA ALA A 104 1.64 -13.80 14.78
C ALA A 104 0.19 -13.47 15.14
N GLN A 105 -0.73 -14.43 14.97
CA GLN A 105 -2.13 -14.28 15.39
C GLN A 105 -2.24 -14.03 16.90
N LYS A 106 -1.48 -14.75 17.73
CA LYS A 106 -1.46 -14.53 19.17
C LYS A 106 -0.98 -13.12 19.52
N GLU A 107 0.11 -12.66 18.91
CA GLU A 107 0.63 -11.30 19.12
C GLU A 107 -0.36 -10.24 18.63
N ARG A 108 -0.97 -10.45 17.45
CA ARG A 108 -2.01 -9.58 16.92
C ARG A 108 -3.19 -9.44 17.90
N LEU A 109 -3.70 -10.57 18.40
CA LEU A 109 -4.80 -10.56 19.36
C LEU A 109 -4.42 -9.90 20.70
N ALA A 110 -3.19 -10.08 21.15
CA ALA A 110 -2.70 -9.46 22.40
C ALA A 110 -2.63 -7.93 22.33
N HIS A 111 -2.32 -7.37 21.14
CA HIS A 111 -2.08 -5.94 20.95
C HIS A 111 -3.24 -5.19 20.29
N PHE A 112 -4.04 -5.86 19.46
CA PHE A 112 -5.11 -5.23 18.68
C PHE A 112 -6.49 -5.87 18.92
N GLY A 113 -6.57 -6.95 19.70
CA GLY A 113 -7.82 -7.68 19.88
C GLY A 113 -8.40 -8.17 18.55
N ASP A 114 -9.70 -8.10 18.39
CA ASP A 114 -10.41 -8.46 17.15
C ASP A 114 -10.58 -7.28 16.18
N CYS A 115 -9.98 -6.12 16.48
CA CYS A 115 -10.15 -4.89 15.72
C CYS A 115 -9.47 -4.95 14.34
N VAL A 116 -10.17 -4.50 13.31
CA VAL A 116 -9.67 -4.28 11.95
C VAL A 116 -10.04 -2.87 11.52
N TYR A 117 -9.05 -2.01 11.32
CA TYR A 117 -9.23 -0.62 10.92
C TYR A 117 -9.52 -0.52 9.43
N ILE A 118 -10.50 0.29 9.06
CA ILE A 118 -10.91 0.49 7.67
C ILE A 118 -10.66 1.94 7.27
N PHE A 119 -10.06 2.12 6.09
CA PHE A 119 -9.86 3.41 5.46
C PHE A 119 -10.15 3.33 3.95
N THR A 120 -10.24 4.48 3.29
CA THR A 120 -10.27 4.53 1.82
C THR A 120 -9.24 5.51 1.28
N PRO A 121 -8.58 5.20 0.16
CA PRO A 121 -7.75 6.15 -0.56
C PRO A 121 -8.62 7.07 -1.43
N LEU A 122 -8.25 8.35 -1.54
CA LEU A 122 -8.80 9.31 -2.49
C LEU A 122 -7.66 9.98 -3.27
N TYR A 123 -7.59 9.70 -4.57
CA TYR A 123 -6.65 10.35 -5.47
C TYR A 123 -7.18 11.71 -5.91
N ILE A 124 -6.51 12.80 -5.51
CA ILE A 124 -6.94 14.17 -5.81
C ILE A 124 -6.23 14.80 -7.02
N ALA A 125 -5.08 14.21 -7.43
CA ALA A 125 -4.36 14.61 -8.65
C ALA A 125 -3.42 13.49 -9.12
N ASN A 126 -3.23 13.33 -10.46
CA ASN A 126 -2.29 12.34 -11.02
C ASN A 126 -1.16 12.96 -11.86
N TYR A 127 -1.00 14.26 -11.84
CA TYR A 127 0.16 14.90 -12.45
C TYR A 127 1.44 14.49 -11.73
N CYS A 128 2.46 14.06 -12.47
CA CYS A 128 3.73 13.61 -11.92
C CYS A 128 4.90 14.11 -12.78
N GLU A 129 5.98 14.56 -12.14
CA GLU A 129 7.21 15.04 -12.79
C GLU A 129 8.30 13.95 -12.83
N ASN A 130 8.05 12.82 -12.18
CA ASN A 130 9.02 11.74 -12.08
C ASN A 130 8.91 10.73 -13.22
N TYR A 131 10.05 10.13 -13.58
CA TYR A 131 10.08 8.96 -14.42
C TYR A 131 10.47 7.72 -13.59
N CYS A 132 9.46 7.07 -13.00
CA CYS A 132 9.57 5.77 -12.34
C CYS A 132 9.09 4.70 -13.31
N VAL A 133 9.94 3.73 -13.68
CA VAL A 133 9.65 2.75 -14.75
C VAL A 133 8.49 1.80 -14.42
N TYR A 134 8.08 1.72 -13.15
CA TYR A 134 7.05 0.82 -12.62
C TYR A 134 5.73 1.52 -12.25
N CYS A 135 5.58 2.82 -12.50
CA CYS A 135 4.44 3.60 -12.03
C CYS A 135 3.56 4.07 -13.20
N GLY A 136 2.25 3.81 -13.12
CA GLY A 136 1.28 4.26 -14.11
C GLY A 136 1.24 5.78 -14.26
N PHE A 137 1.53 6.53 -13.19
CA PHE A 137 1.54 8.00 -13.21
C PHE A 137 2.83 8.63 -13.73
N ASN A 138 3.83 7.85 -14.15
CA ASN A 138 5.08 8.45 -14.63
C ASN A 138 4.85 9.46 -15.76
N CYS A 139 5.73 10.47 -15.85
CA CYS A 139 5.55 11.61 -16.75
C CYS A 139 5.54 11.27 -18.25
N TYR A 140 6.02 10.08 -18.61
CA TYR A 140 6.03 9.59 -19.99
C TYR A 140 4.87 8.66 -20.35
N ASN A 141 3.96 8.35 -19.41
CA ASN A 141 2.76 7.58 -19.71
C ASN A 141 1.64 8.47 -20.26
N HIS A 142 0.98 7.98 -21.32
CA HIS A 142 -0.19 8.61 -21.91
C HIS A 142 -1.44 8.15 -21.15
N ILE A 143 -1.78 8.91 -20.11
CA ILE A 143 -2.98 8.71 -19.30
C ILE A 143 -3.76 10.01 -19.22
N HIS A 144 -5.05 9.93 -18.92
CA HIS A 144 -5.84 11.11 -18.62
C HIS A 144 -5.32 11.80 -17.34
N ARG A 145 -4.82 13.04 -17.48
CA ARG A 145 -4.30 13.82 -16.34
C ARG A 145 -5.38 14.72 -15.77
N LYS A 146 -5.64 14.57 -14.47
CA LYS A 146 -6.66 15.34 -13.77
C LYS A 146 -6.13 15.84 -12.42
N LYS A 147 -6.63 16.99 -11.99
CA LYS A 147 -6.49 17.56 -10.65
C LYS A 147 -7.88 18.01 -10.23
N LEU A 148 -8.36 17.54 -9.10
CA LEU A 148 -9.70 17.88 -8.62
C LEU A 148 -9.75 19.34 -8.17
N THR A 149 -10.84 20.01 -8.50
CA THR A 149 -11.23 21.29 -7.91
C THR A 149 -11.76 21.06 -6.48
N GLU A 150 -11.86 22.13 -5.69
CA GLU A 150 -12.43 22.05 -4.33
C GLU A 150 -13.84 21.43 -4.36
N ALA A 151 -14.70 21.84 -5.30
CA ALA A 151 -16.06 21.32 -5.42
C ALA A 151 -16.09 19.82 -5.79
N GLU A 152 -15.18 19.36 -6.66
CA GLU A 152 -15.06 17.93 -7.00
C GLU A 152 -14.56 17.14 -5.79
N MET A 153 -13.53 17.64 -5.08
CA MET A 153 -13.02 17.01 -3.85
C MET A 153 -14.13 16.90 -2.80
N GLU A 154 -14.91 17.95 -2.59
CA GLU A 154 -16.00 17.95 -1.62
C GLU A 154 -17.09 16.93 -1.99
N ALA A 155 -17.43 16.80 -3.27
CA ALA A 155 -18.39 15.81 -3.73
C ALA A 155 -17.92 14.37 -3.48
N GLU A 156 -16.64 14.07 -3.76
CA GLU A 156 -16.03 12.77 -3.50
C GLU A 156 -15.96 12.47 -1.99
N MET A 157 -15.46 13.40 -1.18
CA MET A 157 -15.36 13.26 0.27
C MET A 157 -16.71 13.02 0.93
N LYS A 158 -17.75 13.70 0.44
CA LYS A 158 -19.09 13.52 0.95
C LYS A 158 -19.64 12.11 0.70
N VAL A 159 -19.50 11.59 -0.52
CA VAL A 159 -19.93 10.23 -0.87
C VAL A 159 -19.20 9.19 -0.02
N ILE A 160 -17.88 9.36 0.19
CA ILE A 160 -17.08 8.48 1.04
C ILE A 160 -17.57 8.56 2.49
N ALA A 161 -17.78 9.75 3.04
CA ALA A 161 -18.24 9.92 4.41
C ALA A 161 -19.67 9.40 4.63
N ASP A 162 -20.55 9.58 3.64
CA ASP A 162 -21.94 9.07 3.67
C ASP A 162 -21.98 7.52 3.73
N SER A 163 -20.91 6.83 3.28
CA SER A 163 -20.76 5.36 3.47
C SER A 163 -20.43 4.96 4.91
N GLY A 164 -20.06 5.89 5.77
CA GLY A 164 -19.67 5.66 7.17
C GLY A 164 -18.16 5.58 7.41
N ILE A 165 -17.31 5.71 6.40
CA ILE A 165 -15.85 5.75 6.55
C ILE A 165 -15.44 7.06 7.24
N GLU A 166 -14.64 6.94 8.31
CA GLU A 166 -14.14 8.08 9.09
C GLU A 166 -12.63 8.35 8.88
N GLU A 167 -11.94 7.50 8.14
CA GLU A 167 -10.53 7.68 7.80
C GLU A 167 -10.31 7.72 6.28
N ILE A 168 -9.63 8.78 5.83
CA ILE A 168 -9.27 8.98 4.43
C ILE A 168 -7.75 9.04 4.27
N LEU A 169 -7.24 8.41 3.20
CA LEU A 169 -5.86 8.58 2.75
C LEU A 169 -5.88 9.35 1.43
N MET A 170 -5.45 10.61 1.44
CA MET A 170 -5.39 11.42 0.23
C MET A 170 -4.07 11.23 -0.51
N LEU A 171 -4.15 11.00 -1.82
CA LEU A 171 -2.99 10.73 -2.67
C LEU A 171 -2.87 11.74 -3.81
N THR A 172 -1.63 12.02 -4.18
CA THR A 172 -1.31 12.77 -5.40
C THR A 172 -0.21 12.09 -6.20
N GLY A 173 -0.21 12.33 -7.51
CA GLY A 173 1.04 12.25 -8.24
C GLY A 173 2.06 13.26 -7.69
N GLU A 174 3.34 13.02 -7.94
CA GLU A 174 4.41 13.87 -7.40
C GLU A 174 4.73 15.03 -8.36
N SER A 175 3.92 16.10 -8.32
CA SER A 175 4.16 17.35 -9.04
C SER A 175 4.01 18.55 -8.11
N ARG A 176 5.13 19.13 -7.71
CA ARG A 176 5.14 20.35 -6.89
C ARG A 176 4.59 21.58 -7.63
N ALA A 177 4.59 21.56 -8.96
CA ALA A 177 4.06 22.66 -9.78
C ALA A 177 2.53 22.62 -9.91
N VAL A 178 1.92 21.44 -9.94
CA VAL A 178 0.48 21.27 -10.17
C VAL A 178 -0.28 21.02 -8.87
N SER A 179 0.19 20.08 -8.05
CA SER A 179 -0.37 19.75 -6.73
C SER A 179 0.62 20.17 -5.64
N ASP A 180 0.78 21.48 -5.44
CA ASP A 180 1.67 22.05 -4.45
C ASP A 180 1.19 21.80 -3.01
N VAL A 181 2.04 22.09 -2.03
CA VAL A 181 1.75 21.89 -0.60
C VAL A 181 0.52 22.69 -0.15
N LYS A 182 0.26 23.86 -0.77
CA LYS A 182 -0.93 24.66 -0.45
C LYS A 182 -2.20 23.98 -0.91
N TYR A 183 -2.22 23.47 -2.12
CA TYR A 183 -3.36 22.69 -2.64
C TYR A 183 -3.67 21.49 -1.75
N ILE A 184 -2.63 20.75 -1.33
CA ILE A 184 -2.76 19.61 -0.42
C ILE A 184 -3.28 20.08 0.95
N GLY A 185 -2.78 21.20 1.47
CA GLY A 185 -3.26 21.80 2.72
C GLY A 185 -4.74 22.20 2.69
N GLU A 186 -5.20 22.81 1.59
CA GLU A 186 -6.63 23.11 1.43
C GLU A 186 -7.48 21.83 1.32
N ALA A 187 -6.98 20.80 0.66
CA ALA A 187 -7.64 19.48 0.67
C ALA A 187 -7.75 18.89 2.09
N CYS A 188 -6.71 19.04 2.94
CA CYS A 188 -6.77 18.61 4.34
C CYS A 188 -7.83 19.35 5.13
N LYS A 189 -7.89 20.70 5.00
CA LYS A 189 -8.92 21.52 5.67
C LYS A 189 -10.34 21.13 5.24
N LEU A 190 -10.51 20.81 3.96
CA LEU A 190 -11.78 20.35 3.44
C LEU A 190 -12.13 18.96 4.02
N ALA A 191 -11.18 18.01 3.98
CA ALA A 191 -11.35 16.66 4.49
C ALA A 191 -11.71 16.64 5.99
N ARG A 192 -11.18 17.57 6.78
CA ARG A 192 -11.46 17.68 8.22
C ARG A 192 -12.94 17.95 8.55
N LYS A 193 -13.74 18.44 7.58
CA LYS A 193 -15.19 18.58 7.73
C LYS A 193 -15.94 17.24 7.75
N TYR A 194 -15.32 16.21 7.18
CA TYR A 194 -15.96 14.91 6.91
C TYR A 194 -15.30 13.75 7.64
N PHE A 195 -13.98 13.82 7.87
CA PHE A 195 -13.19 12.69 8.38
C PHE A 195 -12.48 13.06 9.68
N ARG A 196 -12.37 12.08 10.56
CA ARG A 196 -11.66 12.22 11.84
C ARG A 196 -10.18 11.91 11.74
N ASN A 197 -9.80 11.05 10.79
CA ASN A 197 -8.40 10.68 10.57
C ASN A 197 -8.00 10.93 9.12
N ILE A 198 -6.99 11.77 8.90
CA ILE A 198 -6.55 12.20 7.58
C ILE A 198 -5.11 11.80 7.36
N GLY A 199 -4.89 10.85 6.47
CA GLY A 199 -3.59 10.44 5.98
C GLY A 199 -3.22 11.10 4.66
N LEU A 200 -1.92 11.23 4.42
CA LEU A 200 -1.37 11.71 3.15
C LEU A 200 -0.38 10.69 2.58
N GLU A 201 -0.53 10.39 1.30
CA GLU A 201 0.48 9.68 0.49
C GLU A 201 0.89 10.58 -0.67
N ILE A 202 1.86 11.44 -0.39
CA ILE A 202 2.33 12.49 -1.29
C ILE A 202 3.85 12.42 -1.45
N TYR A 203 4.41 13.27 -2.32
CA TYR A 203 5.86 13.41 -2.41
C TYR A 203 6.46 13.90 -1.08
N PRO A 204 7.70 13.49 -0.75
CA PRO A 204 8.39 13.99 0.44
C PRO A 204 8.53 15.51 0.42
N VAL A 205 8.31 16.12 1.59
CA VAL A 205 8.46 17.56 1.80
C VAL A 205 9.40 17.84 2.98
N ASN A 206 9.75 19.09 3.20
CA ASN A 206 10.56 19.52 4.34
C ASN A 206 9.77 19.54 5.66
N THR A 207 10.45 19.63 6.77
CA THR A 207 9.83 19.64 8.11
C THR A 207 8.80 20.75 8.30
N ASP A 208 9.09 21.96 7.82
CA ASP A 208 8.19 23.11 7.89
C ASP A 208 6.94 22.94 7.01
N GLU A 209 7.08 22.31 5.84
CA GLU A 209 5.96 21.96 4.97
C GLU A 209 5.08 20.87 5.60
N TYR A 210 5.67 19.85 6.25
CA TYR A 210 4.91 18.86 7.03
C TYR A 210 4.19 19.50 8.21
N HIS A 211 4.81 20.46 8.88
CA HIS A 211 4.18 21.22 9.95
C HIS A 211 2.95 22.00 9.44
N TYR A 212 3.08 22.68 8.31
CA TYR A 212 1.95 23.35 7.66
C TYR A 212 0.81 22.38 7.33
N LEU A 213 1.11 21.19 6.77
CA LEU A 213 0.11 20.18 6.45
C LEU A 213 -0.56 19.63 7.71
N HIS A 214 0.19 19.45 8.80
CA HIS A 214 -0.37 19.08 10.10
C HIS A 214 -1.33 20.14 10.62
N GLU A 215 -0.96 21.41 10.59
CA GLU A 215 -1.86 22.51 10.98
C GLU A 215 -3.10 22.62 10.08
N CYS A 216 -3.01 22.19 8.82
CA CYS A 216 -4.17 22.07 7.93
C CYS A 216 -5.07 20.87 8.25
N GLY A 217 -4.66 19.99 9.15
CA GLY A 217 -5.46 18.87 9.62
C GLY A 217 -4.97 17.48 9.20
N ALA A 218 -3.78 17.33 8.62
CA ALA A 218 -3.21 16.01 8.37
C ALA A 218 -2.73 15.37 9.69
N ASP A 219 -3.09 14.10 9.91
CA ASP A 219 -2.73 13.33 11.12
C ASP A 219 -1.47 12.50 10.89
N TYR A 220 -1.33 11.89 9.73
CA TYR A 220 -0.21 11.01 9.42
C TYR A 220 0.18 11.09 7.94
N ILE A 221 1.41 10.64 7.67
CA ILE A 221 1.86 10.45 6.29
C ILE A 221 2.27 9.00 6.06
N THR A 222 2.18 8.56 4.81
CA THR A 222 2.84 7.34 4.35
C THR A 222 3.70 7.64 3.14
N VAL A 223 4.96 7.20 3.18
CA VAL A 223 5.91 7.37 2.07
C VAL A 223 6.59 6.02 1.82
N PHE A 224 6.33 5.47 0.66
CA PHE A 224 6.97 4.22 0.26
C PHE A 224 8.40 4.50 -0.20
N GLN A 225 9.38 3.82 0.42
CA GLN A 225 10.77 3.88 -0.02
C GLN A 225 10.96 3.20 -1.37
N GLU A 226 10.01 2.36 -1.75
CA GLU A 226 9.98 1.53 -2.95
C GLU A 226 11.00 0.38 -2.88
N THR A 227 12.29 0.67 -2.90
CA THR A 227 13.37 -0.24 -2.51
C THR A 227 14.39 0.50 -1.65
N TYR A 228 14.94 -0.19 -0.68
CA TYR A 228 15.97 0.34 0.22
C TYR A 228 17.39 0.21 -0.36
N ASN A 229 17.55 -0.51 -1.48
CA ASN A 229 18.81 -0.63 -2.21
C ASN A 229 19.02 0.60 -3.10
N PRO A 230 19.99 1.51 -2.79
CA PRO A 230 20.19 2.72 -3.58
C PRO A 230 20.65 2.42 -5.02
N ASP A 231 21.41 1.36 -5.26
CA ASP A 231 21.88 1.02 -6.60
C ASP A 231 20.71 0.56 -7.49
N LYS A 232 19.79 -0.24 -6.93
CA LYS A 232 18.58 -0.63 -7.63
C LYS A 232 17.63 0.55 -7.80
N TYR A 233 17.49 1.40 -6.78
CA TYR A 233 16.66 2.60 -6.80
C TYR A 233 17.04 3.53 -7.96
N GLU A 234 18.33 3.67 -8.23
CA GLU A 234 18.89 4.43 -9.34
C GLU A 234 18.32 3.98 -10.69
N THR A 235 18.20 2.69 -10.91
CA THR A 235 17.70 2.10 -12.17
C THR A 235 16.19 2.18 -12.35
N LEU A 236 15.45 2.46 -11.28
CA LEU A 236 13.98 2.50 -11.27
C LEU A 236 13.42 3.92 -11.32
N HIS A 237 14.18 4.91 -10.83
CA HIS A 237 13.77 6.32 -10.74
C HIS A 237 14.71 7.17 -11.60
N LEU A 238 14.37 7.31 -12.88
CA LEU A 238 15.29 7.84 -13.88
C LEU A 238 15.33 9.37 -13.91
N MET A 239 14.26 10.05 -13.43
CA MET A 239 14.14 11.50 -13.44
C MET A 239 13.20 12.00 -12.32
N GLY A 240 13.36 13.26 -11.93
CA GLY A 240 12.46 13.97 -11.00
C GLY A 240 12.91 13.94 -9.54
N HIS A 241 12.15 14.58 -8.66
CA HIS A 241 12.47 14.71 -7.24
C HIS A 241 12.49 13.36 -6.49
N LYS A 242 11.63 12.42 -6.90
CA LYS A 242 11.59 11.06 -6.34
C LYS A 242 12.92 10.32 -6.50
N ARG A 243 13.74 10.72 -7.48
CA ARG A 243 15.06 10.14 -7.70
C ARG A 243 16.01 10.31 -6.50
N VAL A 244 15.84 11.32 -5.66
CA VAL A 244 16.71 11.59 -4.50
C VAL A 244 16.43 10.60 -3.38
N TRP A 245 17.17 9.48 -3.37
CA TRP A 245 16.97 8.36 -2.45
C TRP A 245 17.09 8.75 -0.97
N PRO A 246 18.13 9.49 -0.50
CA PRO A 246 18.27 9.83 0.92
C PRO A 246 17.19 10.80 1.40
N TYR A 247 16.74 11.73 0.56
CA TYR A 247 15.65 12.63 0.91
C TYR A 247 14.34 11.89 1.12
N ARG A 248 14.05 10.89 0.27
CA ARG A 248 12.87 10.05 0.43
C ARG A 248 12.97 9.17 1.67
N PHE A 249 14.14 8.60 1.96
CA PHE A 249 14.37 7.79 3.15
C PHE A 249 14.04 8.56 4.44
N ASP A 250 14.46 9.81 4.54
CA ASP A 250 14.29 10.62 5.76
C ASP A 250 12.89 11.29 5.85
N ALA A 251 11.94 10.97 4.95
CA ALA A 251 10.63 11.62 4.90
C ALA A 251 9.80 11.43 6.18
N GLN A 252 9.78 10.20 6.72
CA GLN A 252 9.02 9.90 7.94
C GLN A 252 9.59 10.66 9.15
N GLU A 253 10.90 10.77 9.26
CA GLU A 253 11.50 11.53 10.36
C GLU A 253 11.19 13.01 10.26
N ARG A 254 11.24 13.60 9.04
CA ARG A 254 10.83 15.00 8.83
C ARG A 254 9.36 15.22 9.20
N ALA A 255 8.48 14.29 8.84
CA ALA A 255 7.06 14.38 9.17
C ALA A 255 6.81 14.36 10.69
N LEU A 256 7.49 13.49 11.43
CA LEU A 256 7.40 13.46 12.89
C LEU A 256 7.94 14.75 13.53
N ARG A 257 9.03 15.33 13.01
CA ARG A 257 9.54 16.63 13.44
C ARG A 257 8.56 17.77 13.12
N GLY A 258 7.80 17.64 12.02
CA GLY A 258 6.74 18.55 11.63
C GLY A 258 5.46 18.44 12.45
N GLY A 259 5.38 17.48 13.38
CA GLY A 259 4.23 17.31 14.29
C GLY A 259 3.22 16.25 13.86
N MET A 260 3.46 15.53 12.77
CA MET A 260 2.59 14.40 12.39
C MET A 260 2.53 13.37 13.52
N ARG A 261 1.33 12.91 13.83
CA ARG A 261 1.08 11.90 14.86
C ARG A 261 1.62 10.53 14.48
N GLY A 262 1.53 10.18 13.18
CA GLY A 262 1.92 8.86 12.69
C GLY A 262 2.66 8.90 11.37
N VAL A 263 3.37 7.81 11.09
CA VAL A 263 4.09 7.61 9.83
C VAL A 263 3.98 6.18 9.34
N GLY A 264 3.82 6.04 8.02
CA GLY A 264 3.74 4.77 7.32
C GLY A 264 4.98 4.48 6.48
N PHE A 265 5.35 3.21 6.43
CA PHE A 265 6.52 2.69 5.73
C PHE A 265 6.13 1.62 4.74
N SER A 266 6.87 1.51 3.65
CA SER A 266 6.72 0.39 2.72
C SER A 266 7.94 0.28 1.81
N ALA A 267 8.23 -0.95 1.42
CA ALA A 267 8.87 -1.28 0.15
C ALA A 267 7.80 -1.83 -0.81
N LEU A 268 7.94 -1.57 -2.10
CA LEU A 268 7.13 -2.21 -3.14
C LEU A 268 7.79 -3.55 -3.50
N LEU A 269 7.29 -4.62 -2.89
CA LEU A 269 7.89 -5.96 -2.98
C LEU A 269 7.88 -6.48 -4.43
N GLY A 270 9.05 -6.86 -4.92
CA GLY A 270 9.27 -7.31 -6.29
C GLY A 270 10.04 -6.33 -7.18
N LEU A 271 10.32 -5.11 -6.69
CA LEU A 271 11.23 -4.19 -7.38
C LEU A 271 12.69 -4.63 -7.26
N ASP A 272 13.08 -5.15 -6.09
CA ASP A 272 14.38 -5.71 -5.79
C ASP A 272 14.24 -6.97 -4.91
N ASP A 273 15.34 -7.45 -4.33
CA ASP A 273 15.32 -8.56 -3.39
C ASP A 273 14.41 -8.27 -2.19
N TYR A 274 13.32 -9.01 -2.10
CA TYR A 274 12.30 -8.79 -1.07
C TYR A 274 12.78 -9.13 0.35
N HIS A 275 13.78 -9.99 0.54
CA HIS A 275 14.32 -10.30 1.86
C HIS A 275 15.02 -9.08 2.45
N THR A 276 15.84 -8.42 1.64
CA THR A 276 16.57 -7.21 2.07
C THR A 276 15.64 -6.02 2.21
N ASP A 277 14.67 -5.84 1.31
CA ASP A 277 13.69 -4.76 1.40
C ASP A 277 12.75 -4.92 2.59
N ALA A 278 12.30 -6.15 2.89
CA ALA A 278 11.50 -6.43 4.09
C ALA A 278 12.29 -6.20 5.38
N LEU A 279 13.57 -6.66 5.43
CA LEU A 279 14.44 -6.37 6.55
C LEU A 279 14.59 -4.88 6.79
N ALA A 280 14.93 -4.14 5.73
CA ALA A 280 15.19 -2.71 5.80
C ALA A 280 13.95 -1.92 6.22
N THR A 281 12.77 -2.25 5.70
CA THR A 281 11.49 -1.64 6.08
C THR A 281 11.27 -1.76 7.59
N ALA A 282 11.38 -2.96 8.14
CA ALA A 282 11.16 -3.17 9.58
C ALA A 282 12.23 -2.51 10.45
N LEU A 283 13.50 -2.51 10.03
CA LEU A 283 14.56 -1.83 10.76
C LEU A 283 14.42 -0.31 10.74
N HIS A 284 13.93 0.26 9.64
CA HIS A 284 13.62 1.69 9.56
C HIS A 284 12.54 2.05 10.61
N VAL A 285 11.45 1.29 10.67
CA VAL A 285 10.42 1.43 11.71
C VAL A 285 11.02 1.25 13.10
N TYR A 286 11.78 0.19 13.31
CA TYR A 286 12.36 -0.16 14.61
C TYR A 286 13.24 0.96 15.19
N TYR A 287 14.12 1.54 14.36
CA TYR A 287 14.99 2.61 14.82
C TYR A 287 14.24 3.94 15.00
N LEU A 288 13.29 4.24 14.12
CA LEU A 288 12.52 5.48 14.23
C LEU A 288 11.57 5.45 15.42
N GLN A 289 10.91 4.32 15.69
CA GLN A 289 10.04 4.15 16.88
C GLN A 289 10.80 4.32 18.19
N ARG A 290 12.07 3.89 18.26
CA ARG A 290 12.92 4.11 19.45
C ARG A 290 13.29 5.57 19.64
N LYS A 291 13.44 6.32 18.56
CA LYS A 291 13.73 7.74 18.57
C LYS A 291 12.48 8.58 18.89
N TYR A 292 11.32 8.11 18.42
CA TYR A 292 10.01 8.76 18.58
C TYR A 292 8.98 7.77 19.17
N PRO A 293 9.10 7.41 20.47
CA PRO A 293 8.29 6.34 21.08
C PRO A 293 6.79 6.67 21.17
N HIS A 294 6.42 7.94 21.06
CA HIS A 294 5.03 8.41 21.09
C HIS A 294 4.35 8.38 19.71
N ALA A 295 5.13 8.18 18.63
CA ALA A 295 4.60 8.21 17.28
C ALA A 295 3.95 6.87 16.90
N GLU A 296 2.87 6.96 16.14
CA GLU A 296 2.24 5.80 15.53
C GLU A 296 3.04 5.33 14.32
N MET A 297 3.31 4.04 14.27
CA MET A 297 4.04 3.42 13.16
C MET A 297 3.14 2.45 12.42
N SER A 298 3.19 2.49 11.10
CA SER A 298 2.47 1.54 10.25
C SER A 298 3.34 1.02 9.12
N ILE A 299 3.11 -0.23 8.70
CA ILE A 299 3.77 -0.85 7.55
C ILE A 299 2.72 -1.28 6.55
N SER A 300 2.89 -0.90 5.29
CA SER A 300 2.17 -1.47 4.15
C SER A 300 3.06 -2.45 3.40
N CYS A 301 2.48 -3.53 2.86
CA CYS A 301 3.23 -4.58 2.16
C CYS A 301 2.64 -4.83 0.76
N PRO A 302 2.66 -3.84 -0.15
CA PRO A 302 2.20 -4.03 -1.50
C PRO A 302 3.19 -4.87 -2.30
N ARG A 303 2.68 -5.80 -3.11
CA ARG A 303 3.44 -6.45 -4.18
C ARG A 303 3.34 -5.66 -5.47
N LEU A 304 4.40 -5.68 -6.26
CA LEU A 304 4.40 -5.09 -7.61
C LEU A 304 3.29 -5.70 -8.46
N ARG A 305 2.59 -4.88 -9.23
CA ARG A 305 1.55 -5.29 -10.18
C ARG A 305 1.84 -4.68 -11.54
N PRO A 306 1.38 -5.30 -12.63
CA PRO A 306 1.42 -4.70 -13.96
C PRO A 306 0.79 -3.31 -13.96
N ILE A 307 1.30 -2.44 -14.82
CA ILE A 307 0.79 -1.09 -15.02
C ILE A 307 0.45 -0.87 -16.49
N ILE A 308 -0.30 0.16 -16.80
CA ILE A 308 -0.57 0.59 -18.16
C ILE A 308 0.77 0.80 -18.90
N ASN A 309 0.88 0.26 -20.10
CA ASN A 309 2.05 0.31 -21.00
C ASN A 309 3.33 -0.38 -20.47
N ASN A 310 3.26 -1.22 -19.45
CA ASN A 310 4.41 -2.02 -19.01
C ASN A 310 3.99 -3.34 -18.34
N ASP A 311 3.76 -4.36 -19.13
CA ASP A 311 3.44 -5.73 -18.68
C ASP A 311 4.68 -6.55 -18.30
N LYS A 312 5.90 -6.05 -18.60
CA LYS A 312 7.16 -6.72 -18.27
C LYS A 312 7.48 -6.65 -16.78
N ILE A 313 6.86 -5.71 -16.06
CA ILE A 313 7.01 -5.58 -14.61
C ILE A 313 6.06 -6.56 -13.93
N ASN A 314 6.56 -7.76 -13.63
CA ASN A 314 5.80 -8.80 -12.96
C ASN A 314 6.55 -9.30 -11.72
N PRO A 315 5.94 -9.31 -10.52
CA PRO A 315 6.55 -9.77 -9.28
C PRO A 315 6.60 -11.31 -9.24
N LYS A 316 7.39 -11.92 -10.12
CA LYS A 316 7.47 -13.39 -10.22
C LYS A 316 7.97 -14.07 -8.96
N ASP A 317 8.66 -13.33 -8.09
CA ASP A 317 9.41 -13.90 -6.97
C ASP A 317 8.72 -13.74 -5.62
N VAL A 318 7.63 -12.95 -5.52
CA VAL A 318 6.90 -12.70 -4.27
C VAL A 318 5.52 -13.36 -4.33
N HIS A 319 5.48 -14.65 -4.01
CA HIS A 319 4.24 -15.41 -3.92
C HIS A 319 3.46 -15.11 -2.63
N GLU A 320 2.18 -15.51 -2.55
CA GLU A 320 1.33 -15.27 -1.37
C GLU A 320 1.91 -15.87 -0.08
N ASN A 321 2.52 -17.04 -0.14
CA ASN A 321 3.17 -17.66 1.03
C ASN A 321 4.37 -16.84 1.54
N VAL A 322 5.14 -16.23 0.63
CA VAL A 322 6.23 -15.33 0.98
C VAL A 322 5.68 -14.04 1.60
N LEU A 323 4.64 -13.45 1.02
CA LEU A 323 3.99 -12.28 1.60
C LEU A 323 3.42 -12.59 2.99
N CYS A 324 2.80 -13.75 3.18
CA CYS A 324 2.32 -14.21 4.48
C CYS A 324 3.49 -14.35 5.49
N GLN A 325 4.63 -14.92 5.07
CA GLN A 325 5.84 -15.03 5.89
C GLN A 325 6.34 -13.65 6.35
N ILE A 326 6.45 -12.69 5.43
CA ILE A 326 6.90 -11.32 5.73
C ILE A 326 5.94 -10.65 6.74
N LEU A 327 4.63 -10.74 6.53
CA LEU A 327 3.63 -10.15 7.41
C LEU A 327 3.65 -10.78 8.81
N CYS A 328 3.82 -12.10 8.90
CA CYS A 328 3.99 -12.80 10.18
C CYS A 328 5.29 -12.38 10.88
N ALA A 329 6.41 -12.30 10.15
CA ALA A 329 7.68 -11.87 10.70
C ALA A 329 7.61 -10.42 11.23
N TYR A 330 6.97 -9.51 10.49
CA TYR A 330 6.73 -8.13 10.96
C TYR A 330 5.92 -8.11 12.26
N ARG A 331 4.84 -8.88 12.36
CA ARG A 331 4.01 -8.95 13.57
C ARG A 331 4.79 -9.47 14.77
N LEU A 332 5.66 -10.45 14.57
CA LEU A 332 6.48 -11.02 15.65
C LEU A 332 7.59 -10.07 16.12
N PHE A 333 8.21 -9.35 15.19
CA PHE A 333 9.31 -8.42 15.50
C PHE A 333 8.83 -7.06 15.97
N LEU A 334 7.71 -6.58 15.45
CA LEU A 334 7.13 -5.26 15.73
C LEU A 334 5.67 -5.41 16.19
N PRO A 335 5.42 -5.94 17.39
CA PRO A 335 4.08 -6.33 17.82
C PRO A 335 3.07 -5.18 17.92
N PHE A 336 3.52 -3.93 18.07
CA PHE A 336 2.67 -2.74 18.18
C PHE A 336 2.43 -2.01 16.86
N VAL A 337 3.08 -2.41 15.78
CA VAL A 337 2.98 -1.71 14.49
C VAL A 337 1.67 -2.07 13.79
N ALA A 338 0.96 -1.06 13.28
CA ALA A 338 -0.17 -1.31 12.40
C ALA A 338 0.33 -1.91 11.07
N ILE A 339 -0.31 -2.97 10.61
CA ILE A 339 0.04 -3.61 9.35
C ILE A 339 -1.15 -3.50 8.39
N THR A 340 -0.92 -2.84 7.26
CA THR A 340 -1.92 -2.64 6.20
C THR A 340 -1.75 -3.67 5.10
N VAL A 341 -2.83 -4.37 4.74
CA VAL A 341 -2.87 -5.22 3.55
C VAL A 341 -3.47 -4.46 2.37
N SER A 342 -2.77 -4.48 1.24
CA SER A 342 -3.14 -3.74 0.04
C SER A 342 -4.32 -4.37 -0.71
N SER A 343 -5.14 -3.55 -1.39
CA SER A 343 -6.15 -3.98 -2.37
C SER A 343 -5.57 -4.59 -3.65
N ARG A 344 -4.25 -4.57 -3.81
CA ARG A 344 -3.53 -5.33 -4.85
C ARG A 344 -3.64 -6.84 -4.65
N GLU A 345 -4.03 -7.28 -3.42
CA GLU A 345 -4.19 -8.69 -3.08
C GLU A 345 -5.64 -9.13 -3.25
N GLU A 346 -5.83 -10.39 -3.63
CA GLU A 346 -7.13 -11.04 -3.76
C GLU A 346 -7.93 -10.98 -2.44
N ALA A 347 -9.26 -10.88 -2.55
CA ALA A 347 -10.17 -10.84 -1.40
C ALA A 347 -9.90 -11.99 -0.41
N ARG A 348 -9.72 -13.22 -0.91
CA ARG A 348 -9.41 -14.40 -0.10
C ARG A 348 -8.16 -14.22 0.76
N PHE A 349 -7.08 -13.68 0.20
CA PHE A 349 -5.83 -13.46 0.94
C PHE A 349 -6.03 -12.35 1.98
N ARG A 350 -6.68 -11.25 1.60
CA ARG A 350 -6.94 -10.12 2.51
C ARG A 350 -7.78 -10.55 3.71
N ASP A 351 -8.83 -11.33 3.48
CA ASP A 351 -9.71 -11.86 4.52
C ASP A 351 -8.99 -12.84 5.46
N GLY A 352 -8.07 -13.65 4.94
CA GLY A 352 -7.26 -14.55 5.75
C GLY A 352 -6.24 -13.81 6.63
N ILE A 353 -5.50 -12.88 6.03
CA ILE A 353 -4.35 -12.24 6.70
C ILE A 353 -4.73 -11.24 7.79
N ILE A 354 -5.92 -10.63 7.75
CA ILE A 354 -6.42 -9.77 8.83
C ILE A 354 -6.63 -10.52 10.13
N ARG A 355 -6.84 -11.82 10.10
CA ARG A 355 -6.93 -12.66 11.29
C ARG A 355 -5.57 -13.05 11.84
N ILE A 356 -4.54 -13.06 11.01
CA ILE A 356 -3.21 -13.58 11.33
C ILE A 356 -2.27 -12.44 11.75
N ALA A 357 -2.08 -11.44 10.91
CA ALA A 357 -1.04 -10.44 11.10
C ALA A 357 -1.49 -9.00 10.83
N ALA A 358 -2.27 -8.77 9.77
CA ALA A 358 -2.71 -7.44 9.38
C ALA A 358 -3.80 -6.89 10.32
N THR A 359 -3.82 -5.56 10.45
CA THR A 359 -4.73 -4.84 11.36
C THR A 359 -5.50 -3.74 10.65
N LYS A 360 -5.13 -3.43 9.40
CA LYS A 360 -5.73 -2.34 8.64
C LYS A 360 -5.98 -2.79 7.19
N ILE A 361 -7.10 -2.38 6.63
CA ILE A 361 -7.55 -2.75 5.29
C ILE A 361 -8.21 -1.55 4.62
N SER A 362 -7.97 -1.37 3.33
CA SER A 362 -8.68 -0.38 2.52
C SER A 362 -9.99 -0.95 1.99
N ALA A 363 -11.02 -0.12 1.87
CA ALA A 363 -12.34 -0.51 1.35
C ALA A 363 -12.85 0.51 0.33
N GLY A 364 -13.66 0.07 -0.63
CA GLY A 364 -14.22 0.92 -1.68
C GLY A 364 -13.12 1.61 -2.50
N VAL A 365 -12.02 0.92 -2.77
CA VAL A 365 -10.81 1.51 -3.37
C VAL A 365 -11.04 1.88 -4.83
N SER A 366 -10.60 3.08 -5.20
CA SER A 366 -10.35 3.47 -6.57
C SER A 366 -8.95 4.07 -6.72
N THR A 367 -8.30 3.82 -7.85
CA THR A 367 -7.04 4.47 -8.24
C THR A 367 -7.22 5.53 -9.32
N GLY A 368 -8.45 5.72 -9.81
CA GLY A 368 -8.86 6.82 -10.68
C GLY A 368 -9.02 8.15 -9.92
N ILE A 369 -9.05 9.26 -10.66
CA ILE A 369 -9.08 10.59 -10.06
C ILE A 369 -10.52 11.10 -9.94
N GLY A 370 -11.07 11.05 -8.72
CA GLY A 370 -12.43 11.54 -8.43
C GLY A 370 -13.52 10.71 -9.08
N ASP A 371 -13.44 9.40 -8.95
CA ASP A 371 -14.39 8.43 -9.50
C ASP A 371 -15.16 7.64 -8.43
N HIS A 372 -14.96 7.94 -7.14
CA HIS A 372 -15.71 7.32 -6.06
C HIS A 372 -17.22 7.57 -6.21
N LYS A 373 -17.60 8.80 -6.52
CA LYS A 373 -19.02 9.15 -6.71
C LYS A 373 -19.67 8.27 -7.79
N GLU A 374 -19.04 8.13 -8.95
CA GLU A 374 -19.56 7.31 -10.05
C GLU A 374 -19.63 5.82 -9.66
N LYS A 375 -18.63 5.31 -8.95
CA LYS A 375 -18.60 3.92 -8.47
C LYS A 375 -19.69 3.66 -7.42
N TYR A 376 -19.89 4.57 -6.48
CA TYR A 376 -20.97 4.43 -5.48
C TYR A 376 -22.36 4.49 -6.12
N GLU A 377 -22.60 5.43 -7.05
CA GLU A 377 -23.86 5.52 -7.79
C GLU A 377 -24.12 4.26 -8.61
N ALA A 378 -23.12 3.71 -9.30
CA ALA A 378 -23.24 2.46 -10.07
C ALA A 378 -23.51 1.25 -9.15
N HIS A 379 -22.91 1.21 -7.96
CA HIS A 379 -23.14 0.15 -6.98
C HIS A 379 -24.57 0.19 -6.41
N GLU A 380 -25.12 1.37 -6.11
CA GLU A 380 -26.50 1.52 -5.65
C GLU A 380 -27.50 1.06 -6.72
N VAL A 381 -27.29 1.40 -7.99
CA VAL A 381 -28.13 0.92 -9.11
C VAL A 381 -28.12 -0.60 -9.19
N THR A 382 -26.93 -1.21 -9.10
CA THR A 382 -26.79 -2.69 -9.14
C THR A 382 -27.48 -3.36 -7.95
N LYS A 383 -27.40 -2.75 -6.75
CA LYS A 383 -28.07 -3.23 -5.53
C LYS A 383 -29.60 -3.18 -5.67
N ILE A 384 -30.14 -2.09 -6.21
CA ILE A 384 -31.59 -1.94 -6.48
C ILE A 384 -32.05 -2.99 -7.49
N ASP A 385 -31.31 -3.21 -8.57
CA ASP A 385 -31.63 -4.22 -9.59
C ASP A 385 -31.59 -5.64 -9.02
N SER A 386 -30.64 -5.94 -8.13
CA SER A 386 -30.53 -7.25 -7.48
C SER A 386 -31.66 -7.50 -6.51
N ILE A 387 -32.09 -6.49 -5.74
CA ILE A 387 -33.25 -6.54 -4.84
C ILE A 387 -34.55 -6.73 -5.66
N GLN A 388 -34.72 -6.00 -6.76
CA GLN A 388 -35.88 -6.17 -7.64
C GLN A 388 -35.91 -7.56 -8.28
N LYS A 389 -34.75 -8.12 -8.70
CA LYS A 389 -34.69 -9.50 -9.20
C LYS A 389 -34.99 -10.53 -8.11
N SER A 390 -34.54 -10.32 -6.87
CA SER A 390 -34.82 -11.22 -5.75
C SER A 390 -36.28 -11.17 -5.34
N VAL A 391 -36.92 -9.99 -5.34
CA VAL A 391 -38.34 -9.81 -5.09
C VAL A 391 -39.18 -10.47 -6.18
N ASN A 392 -38.79 -10.34 -7.45
CA ASN A 392 -39.48 -10.98 -8.57
C ASN A 392 -39.33 -12.51 -8.59
N ASN A 393 -38.17 -13.04 -8.12
CA ASN A 393 -37.94 -14.48 -7.99
C ASN A 393 -38.64 -15.09 -6.76
N SER A 394 -38.76 -14.35 -5.65
CA SER A 394 -39.47 -14.83 -4.46
C SER A 394 -41.02 -14.85 -4.67
N ALA A 395 -41.53 -14.14 -5.67
CA ALA A 395 -42.90 -14.23 -6.08
C ALA A 395 -43.24 -15.48 -6.93
N GLN A 396 -42.23 -16.31 -7.29
CA GLN A 396 -42.37 -17.52 -8.12
C GLN A 396 -42.05 -18.83 -7.44
N THR A 397 -41.62 -18.85 -6.16
CA THR A 397 -41.33 -20.11 -5.45
C THR A 397 -41.82 -20.06 -4.01
N ASP A 398 -43.08 -20.44 -3.81
CA ASP A 398 -43.52 -21.05 -2.56
C ASP A 398 -43.28 -22.55 -2.74
N ASP A 399 -42.29 -23.11 -2.04
CA ASP A 399 -42.22 -24.45 -1.47
C ASP A 399 -40.78 -24.86 -1.11
N GLY A 400 -40.56 -25.17 0.17
CA GLY A 400 -39.66 -26.29 0.61
C GLY A 400 -38.33 -26.00 1.29
N LEU A 401 -38.34 -25.87 2.62
CA LEU A 401 -37.44 -26.45 3.67
C LEU A 401 -35.91 -26.51 3.50
N ALA A 402 -35.30 -25.75 4.41
CA ALA A 402 -34.20 -26.02 5.39
C ALA A 402 -33.11 -27.09 5.12
N CYS A 403 -31.84 -26.70 5.31
CA CYS A 403 -30.95 -27.31 6.32
C CYS A 403 -29.66 -26.52 6.51
N ALA A 404 -29.31 -26.31 7.78
CA ALA A 404 -28.09 -25.70 8.25
C ALA A 404 -26.88 -26.65 8.14
N ASN A 405 -25.68 -26.10 7.92
CA ASN A 405 -24.46 -26.82 8.28
C ASN A 405 -23.43 -25.87 8.89
N ASN A 406 -23.12 -26.17 10.16
CA ASN A 406 -22.06 -25.57 10.96
C ASN A 406 -20.68 -26.09 10.52
N GLY A 407 -19.83 -25.22 9.98
CA GLY A 407 -18.43 -25.52 9.72
C GLY A 407 -17.52 -25.10 10.89
N SER A 408 -16.64 -26.00 11.28
CA SER A 408 -15.68 -25.88 12.40
C SER A 408 -14.55 -24.88 12.09
N PRO A 409 -13.95 -24.22 13.09
CA PRO A 409 -12.86 -23.24 12.93
C PRO A 409 -11.54 -23.77 12.34
N ALA A 410 -11.41 -25.08 12.15
CA ALA A 410 -10.19 -25.72 11.64
C ALA A 410 -9.96 -25.51 10.13
N ASP A 411 -10.99 -25.12 9.37
CA ASP A 411 -10.88 -25.04 7.90
C ASP A 411 -10.29 -23.70 7.41
N ALA A 412 -10.29 -22.67 8.23
CA ALA A 412 -9.77 -21.35 7.82
C ALA A 412 -8.23 -21.27 7.77
N ALA A 413 -7.54 -22.06 8.59
CA ALA A 413 -6.06 -22.11 8.59
C ALA A 413 -5.50 -22.90 7.41
N ARG A 414 -6.28 -23.86 6.86
CA ARG A 414 -5.87 -24.67 5.70
C ARG A 414 -5.94 -23.92 4.36
N ALA A 415 -6.76 -22.86 4.28
CA ALA A 415 -6.93 -22.12 3.02
C ALA A 415 -5.69 -21.30 2.61
N CYS A 416 -4.82 -20.95 3.56
CA CYS A 416 -3.60 -20.17 3.26
C CYS A 416 -2.37 -21.03 2.92
N VAL A 417 -2.41 -22.34 3.15
CA VAL A 417 -1.21 -23.20 3.11
C VAL A 417 -1.23 -24.25 1.99
N ASN A 418 -2.38 -24.53 1.39
CA ASN A 418 -2.49 -25.54 0.33
C ASN A 418 -2.92 -24.89 -1.00
N ASP A 419 -1.97 -24.54 -1.85
CA ASP A 419 -2.02 -24.81 -3.27
C ASP A 419 -0.64 -24.76 -3.91
N GLY A 420 -0.02 -25.90 -3.94
CA GLY A 420 1.15 -26.19 -4.76
C GLY A 420 0.78 -27.28 -5.75
N SER A 421 -0.07 -27.02 -6.73
CA SER A 421 -0.14 -27.84 -7.94
C SER A 421 -0.84 -27.11 -9.07
N GLN A 422 -0.07 -26.88 -10.12
CA GLN A 422 -0.42 -26.81 -11.54
C GLN A 422 -1.91 -26.78 -11.88
N ALA A 423 -2.33 -25.66 -12.48
CA ALA A 423 -3.28 -25.72 -13.59
C ALA A 423 -3.01 -24.52 -14.51
N ASP A 424 -2.35 -24.78 -15.63
CA ASP A 424 -2.42 -23.95 -16.83
C ASP A 424 -3.89 -23.83 -17.25
N ALA A 425 -4.38 -22.59 -17.26
CA ALA A 425 -5.53 -22.25 -18.07
C ALA A 425 -5.33 -20.81 -18.59
N ALA A 426 -4.67 -20.75 -19.74
CA ALA A 426 -4.67 -19.58 -20.57
C ALA A 426 -6.10 -19.27 -21.02
N HIS A 427 -6.70 -18.21 -20.48
CA HIS A 427 -7.79 -17.53 -21.14
C HIS A 427 -7.22 -16.33 -21.90
N ALA A 428 -7.03 -16.56 -23.21
CA ALA A 428 -6.77 -15.50 -24.17
C ALA A 428 -7.98 -14.59 -24.24
N CYS A 429 -7.87 -13.38 -23.73
CA CYS A 429 -8.70 -12.27 -24.16
C CYS A 429 -8.22 -11.84 -25.55
N VAL A 430 -9.04 -12.10 -26.53
CA VAL A 430 -8.88 -11.61 -27.89
C VAL A 430 -9.13 -10.11 -27.87
N ASN A 431 -8.09 -9.31 -27.96
CA ASN A 431 -8.21 -7.90 -28.24
C ASN A 431 -8.48 -7.74 -29.75
N ASP A 432 -9.70 -7.35 -30.08
CA ASP A 432 -10.08 -6.79 -31.36
C ASP A 432 -9.37 -5.43 -31.52
N GLY A 433 -8.56 -5.33 -32.57
CA GLY A 433 -7.72 -4.17 -32.84
C GLY A 433 -8.51 -2.92 -33.28
N SER A 434 -9.25 -2.31 -32.36
CA SER A 434 -9.81 -0.98 -32.50
C SER A 434 -8.84 0.05 -31.91
N GLN A 435 -8.51 1.07 -32.70
CA GLN A 435 -7.79 2.26 -32.21
C GLN A 435 -8.59 2.87 -31.06
N VAL A 436 -8.03 2.82 -29.85
CA VAL A 436 -8.60 3.48 -28.68
C VAL A 436 -8.29 4.97 -28.81
N ASP A 437 -9.30 5.78 -28.98
CA ASP A 437 -9.18 7.25 -28.93
C ASP A 437 -8.64 7.67 -27.55
N ALA A 438 -7.88 8.76 -27.50
CA ALA A 438 -7.22 9.28 -26.30
C ALA A 438 -8.20 9.60 -25.12
N ALA A 439 -9.52 9.58 -25.36
CA ALA A 439 -10.58 9.71 -24.36
C ALA A 439 -10.81 8.43 -23.55
N ASP A 440 -10.31 7.27 -24.01
CA ASP A 440 -10.45 5.96 -23.35
C ASP A 440 -9.17 5.49 -22.64
N ALA A 441 -8.12 6.31 -22.58
CA ALA A 441 -6.93 6.00 -21.80
C ALA A 441 -7.29 6.12 -20.30
N GLY A 442 -7.31 5.00 -19.58
CA GLY A 442 -7.53 4.96 -18.13
C GLY A 442 -6.61 5.92 -17.37
N ASP A 443 -7.02 6.34 -16.20
CA ASP A 443 -6.26 7.22 -15.30
C ASP A 443 -5.76 6.48 -14.05
N GLU A 444 -5.82 5.16 -14.06
CA GLU A 444 -5.45 4.31 -12.93
C GLU A 444 -3.94 4.17 -12.75
N GLN A 445 -3.50 4.13 -11.49
CA GLN A 445 -2.08 3.97 -11.15
C GLN A 445 -1.59 2.53 -11.32
N PHE A 446 -2.43 1.56 -10.94
CA PHE A 446 -2.16 0.12 -10.99
C PHE A 446 -3.47 -0.67 -10.90
N GLU A 447 -3.42 -1.96 -11.25
CA GLU A 447 -4.55 -2.88 -11.17
C GLU A 447 -4.90 -3.23 -9.72
N ILE A 448 -6.22 -3.20 -9.39
CA ILE A 448 -6.79 -3.59 -8.11
C ILE A 448 -7.37 -4.99 -8.24
N ALA A 449 -6.96 -5.91 -7.36
CA ALA A 449 -7.49 -7.29 -7.33
C ALA A 449 -8.75 -7.40 -6.44
N ASP A 450 -8.84 -6.62 -5.37
CA ASP A 450 -10.02 -6.59 -4.49
C ASP A 450 -10.71 -5.22 -4.58
N ASN A 451 -11.78 -5.18 -5.35
CA ASN A 451 -12.59 -4.00 -5.63
C ASN A 451 -13.90 -3.94 -4.82
N ARG A 452 -14.02 -4.76 -3.76
CA ARG A 452 -15.20 -4.78 -2.92
C ARG A 452 -15.52 -3.41 -2.34
N SER A 453 -16.84 -3.12 -2.23
CA SER A 453 -17.36 -1.93 -1.57
C SER A 453 -17.01 -1.90 -0.08
N PHE A 454 -17.24 -0.76 0.56
CA PHE A 454 -17.10 -0.65 2.01
C PHE A 454 -18.02 -1.64 2.76
N GLU A 455 -19.30 -1.74 2.36
CA GLU A 455 -20.25 -2.64 3.00
C GLU A 455 -19.82 -4.11 2.90
N GLU A 456 -19.38 -4.54 1.71
CA GLU A 456 -18.91 -5.91 1.48
C GLU A 456 -17.70 -6.27 2.34
N ILE A 457 -16.73 -5.36 2.50
CA ILE A 457 -15.56 -5.57 3.35
C ILE A 457 -15.94 -5.53 4.83
N TYR A 458 -16.81 -4.59 5.23
CA TYR A 458 -17.34 -4.49 6.58
C TYR A 458 -18.03 -5.80 7.01
N ASP A 459 -18.90 -6.33 6.16
CA ASP A 459 -19.60 -7.59 6.40
C ASP A 459 -18.66 -8.80 6.38
N ALA A 460 -17.70 -8.83 5.48
CA ALA A 460 -16.68 -9.90 5.42
C ALA A 460 -15.84 -9.95 6.72
N ILE A 461 -15.44 -8.81 7.27
CA ILE A 461 -14.75 -8.74 8.56
C ILE A 461 -15.62 -9.30 9.68
N ARG A 462 -16.90 -8.89 9.75
CA ARG A 462 -17.84 -9.36 10.76
C ARG A 462 -18.16 -10.85 10.63
N ALA A 463 -18.30 -11.34 9.43
CA ALA A 463 -18.53 -12.76 9.17
C ALA A 463 -17.41 -13.66 9.69
N GLN A 464 -16.20 -13.12 9.85
CA GLN A 464 -15.04 -13.81 10.43
C GLN A 464 -14.94 -13.66 11.96
N GLY A 465 -15.91 -13.03 12.61
CA GLY A 465 -15.91 -12.77 14.04
C GLY A 465 -14.96 -11.64 14.45
N MET A 466 -14.52 -10.81 13.49
CA MET A 466 -13.67 -9.65 13.74
C MET A 466 -14.52 -8.38 13.90
N GLN A 467 -13.95 -7.35 14.53
CA GLN A 467 -14.60 -6.07 14.76
C GLN A 467 -14.08 -5.01 13.78
N PRO A 468 -14.87 -4.60 12.76
CA PRO A 468 -14.49 -3.47 11.93
C PRO A 468 -14.50 -2.17 12.75
N VAL A 469 -13.42 -1.39 12.63
CA VAL A 469 -13.22 -0.13 13.34
C VAL A 469 -13.05 0.97 12.32
N LEU A 470 -13.89 1.99 12.40
CA LEU A 470 -13.90 3.11 11.47
C LEU A 470 -13.05 4.27 11.98
N ASN A 471 -12.98 4.40 13.31
CA ASN A 471 -12.16 5.40 13.98
C ASN A 471 -11.75 4.92 15.37
N ASP A 472 -10.46 4.95 15.66
CA ASP A 472 -9.87 4.53 16.95
C ASP A 472 -9.37 5.71 17.79
N TYR A 473 -9.40 6.92 17.24
CA TYR A 473 -8.76 8.07 17.86
C TYR A 473 -9.78 8.90 18.63
N LEU A 474 -9.60 8.95 19.95
CA LEU A 474 -10.24 9.97 20.78
C LEU A 474 -9.57 11.30 20.44
N TYR A 475 -10.32 12.22 19.87
CA TYR A 475 -9.88 13.58 19.62
C TYR A 475 -9.67 14.27 20.97
N THR A 476 -8.40 14.47 21.36
CA THR A 476 -8.06 15.11 22.62
C THR A 476 -8.24 16.64 22.59
N GLU A 477 -8.47 17.22 21.42
CA GLU A 477 -8.70 18.67 21.26
C GLU A 477 -10.03 19.14 21.88
N GLU A 478 -11.01 18.26 22.05
CA GLU A 478 -12.26 18.61 22.76
C GLU A 478 -12.07 18.86 24.27
N TYR A 479 -10.89 18.55 24.83
CA TYR A 479 -10.58 18.72 26.25
C TYR A 479 -9.75 19.97 26.56
N HIS A 480 -9.48 20.82 25.58
CA HIS A 480 -8.73 22.06 25.73
C HIS A 480 -9.58 23.35 25.64
N ASN A 481 -10.91 23.27 25.84
CA ASN A 481 -11.79 24.41 25.99
C ASN A 481 -12.25 24.58 27.45
#